data_9f30624c78ee99458dd645a61521b7cc
#
_entry.id   9f30624c78ee99458dd645a61521b7cc
#
_cell.length_a   1.000
_cell.length_b   1.000
_cell.length_c   1.000
_cell.angle_alpha   90.00
_cell.angle_beta   90.00
_cell.angle_gamma   90.00
#
_symmetry.space_group_name_H-M   'P 1'
#
loop_
_entity.id
_entity.type
_entity.pdbx_description
1 polymer ?
#
loop_
_entity_poly.entity_id
_entity_poly.type
_entity_poly.pdbx_seq_one_letter_code
_entity_poly.pdbx_strand_id
1 'polypeptide(L)'
;MNLVFIDQLINHFNWTGDTAYVRQMWPLLVRHLDWEKRNFDVDGDGLYDSYAAIWASDALQYSGGGVTHSSAYNYRSNKVAAQLAKIVGADGSKYEAEATKILNAINQQLWMRHKGWYAEYKDLLGNKLLHESAALWTIYHAIDEGIADPFQAYQSLQYVNNFIPHIPILAKGLKDSSLYTLSTTNWQPYTWSLNNVALPELLHTALAFWQGGDKEEAYRLWKSSLMESMYLGASPGNIQQLSFYDAIRGELYRDFADPIGMAGRTL
;
A
#
# COMPACT_ATOMS: atom_id res chain seq x y z
N MET A 1 11.05 -2.52 0.44
CA MET A 1 11.71 -2.56 1.78
C MET A 1 12.57 -1.34 2.08
N ASN A 2 13.26 -0.79 1.11
CA ASN A 2 14.16 0.35 1.35
C ASN A 2 13.43 1.59 1.88
N LEU A 3 12.25 1.88 1.38
CA LEU A 3 11.45 3.03 1.80
C LEU A 3 10.85 2.87 3.21
N VAL A 4 10.59 1.65 3.65
CA VAL A 4 10.15 1.35 5.03
C VAL A 4 11.19 1.81 6.07
N PHE A 5 12.48 1.81 5.70
CA PHE A 5 13.53 2.35 6.56
C PHE A 5 13.30 3.83 6.91
N ILE A 6 12.81 4.62 5.96
CA ILE A 6 12.53 6.05 6.16
C ILE A 6 11.36 6.23 7.12
N ASP A 7 10.33 5.40 7.00
CA ASP A 7 9.22 5.38 7.94
C ASP A 7 9.68 5.01 9.37
N GLN A 8 10.55 4.01 9.49
CA GLN A 8 11.10 3.64 10.79
C GLN A 8 11.98 4.76 11.38
N LEU A 9 12.76 5.46 10.56
CA LEU A 9 13.57 6.59 11.01
C LEU A 9 12.70 7.73 11.53
N ILE A 10 11.67 8.12 10.79
CA ILE A 10 10.78 9.21 11.21
C ILE A 10 9.95 8.81 12.44
N ASN A 11 9.47 7.57 12.49
CA ASN A 11 8.76 7.06 13.65
C ASN A 11 9.64 7.04 14.89
N HIS A 12 10.88 6.55 14.79
CA HIS A 12 11.84 6.63 15.89
C HIS A 12 12.00 8.07 16.38
N PHE A 13 12.23 9.01 15.46
CA PHE A 13 12.37 10.42 15.80
C PHE A 13 11.10 10.99 16.46
N ASN A 14 9.92 10.70 15.92
CA ASN A 14 8.65 11.20 16.48
C ASN A 14 8.40 10.70 17.91
N TRP A 15 8.83 9.48 18.23
CA TRP A 15 8.68 8.90 19.57
C TRP A 15 9.75 9.35 20.56
N THR A 16 10.98 9.53 20.12
CA THR A 16 12.13 9.75 21.01
C THR A 16 12.63 11.20 21.03
N GLY A 17 12.38 11.96 19.95
CA GLY A 17 13.01 13.28 19.76
C GLY A 17 14.52 13.22 19.54
N ASP A 18 15.10 12.05 19.23
CA ASP A 18 16.54 11.86 19.12
C ASP A 18 17.13 12.52 17.87
N THR A 19 17.48 13.79 18.01
CA THR A 19 18.13 14.57 16.95
C THR A 19 19.56 14.11 16.65
N ALA A 20 20.26 13.49 17.62
CA ALA A 20 21.61 12.97 17.42
C ALA A 20 21.57 11.78 16.44
N TYR A 21 20.62 10.88 16.64
CA TYR A 21 20.40 9.76 15.72
C TYR A 21 20.01 10.24 14.32
N VAL A 22 19.14 11.24 14.21
CA VAL A 22 18.81 11.85 12.90
C VAL A 22 20.06 12.36 12.19
N ARG A 23 20.95 13.09 12.90
CA ARG A 23 22.22 13.56 12.32
C ARG A 23 23.13 12.43 11.86
N GLN A 24 23.19 11.36 12.63
CA GLN A 24 23.97 10.17 12.27
C GLN A 24 23.45 9.51 10.99
N MET A 25 22.12 9.39 10.86
CA MET A 25 21.48 8.72 9.74
C MET A 25 21.33 9.61 8.48
N TRP A 26 21.44 10.92 8.63
CA TRP A 26 21.25 11.87 7.53
C TRP A 26 22.09 11.57 6.27
N PRO A 27 23.40 11.29 6.34
CA PRO A 27 24.18 10.97 5.14
C PRO A 27 23.70 9.70 4.42
N LEU A 28 23.14 8.74 5.17
CA LEU A 28 22.58 7.52 4.61
C LEU A 28 21.28 7.82 3.88
N LEU A 29 20.40 8.59 4.51
CA LEU A 29 19.12 9.03 3.92
C LEU A 29 19.35 9.77 2.60
N VAL A 30 20.28 10.74 2.58
CA VAL A 30 20.63 11.51 1.37
C VAL A 30 21.06 10.57 0.23
N ARG A 31 22.01 9.66 0.52
CA ARG A 31 22.50 8.72 -0.48
C ARG A 31 21.41 7.80 -0.99
N HIS A 32 20.49 7.38 -0.11
CA HIS A 32 19.39 6.53 -0.48
C HIS A 32 18.41 7.25 -1.43
N LEU A 33 17.99 8.46 -1.11
CA LEU A 33 17.08 9.23 -1.97
C LEU A 33 17.71 9.57 -3.33
N ASP A 34 19.00 9.91 -3.36
CA ASP A 34 19.71 10.13 -4.61
C ASP A 34 19.84 8.83 -5.44
N TRP A 35 19.94 7.68 -4.77
CA TRP A 35 19.96 6.36 -5.43
C TRP A 35 18.57 5.98 -5.96
N GLU A 36 17.51 6.16 -5.19
CA GLU A 36 16.13 5.92 -5.63
C GLU A 36 15.81 6.73 -6.90
N LYS A 37 16.07 8.04 -6.86
CA LYS A 37 15.81 8.92 -8.01
C LYS A 37 16.58 8.49 -9.25
N ARG A 38 17.85 8.19 -9.11
CA ARG A 38 18.71 7.81 -10.26
C ARG A 38 18.31 6.49 -10.90
N ASN A 39 17.79 5.54 -10.11
CA ASN A 39 17.50 4.21 -10.61
C ASN A 39 16.02 4.01 -10.97
N PHE A 40 15.11 4.77 -10.41
CA PHE A 40 13.67 4.56 -10.57
C PHE A 40 12.90 5.77 -11.13
N ASP A 41 13.52 6.94 -11.33
CA ASP A 41 12.99 8.06 -12.12
C ASP A 41 13.99 8.38 -13.25
N VAL A 42 14.31 7.35 -14.07
CA VAL A 42 15.39 7.41 -15.07
C VAL A 42 15.04 8.36 -16.21
N ASP A 43 13.80 8.41 -16.64
CA ASP A 43 13.33 9.32 -17.69
C ASP A 43 12.98 10.72 -17.18
N GLY A 44 13.03 10.90 -15.87
CA GLY A 44 12.85 12.19 -15.25
C GLY A 44 11.43 12.70 -15.26
N ASP A 45 10.42 11.84 -15.45
CA ASP A 45 9.03 12.26 -15.55
C ASP A 45 8.36 12.48 -14.17
N GLY A 46 9.02 12.09 -13.08
CA GLY A 46 8.57 12.24 -11.70
C GLY A 46 7.73 11.08 -11.19
N LEU A 47 7.54 10.04 -11.98
CA LEU A 47 7.02 8.77 -11.51
C LEU A 47 8.17 7.82 -11.23
N TYR A 48 8.05 7.07 -10.14
CA TYR A 48 9.08 6.09 -9.78
C TYR A 48 8.68 4.72 -10.28
N ASP A 49 9.54 4.15 -11.12
CA ASP A 49 9.32 2.88 -11.79
C ASP A 49 9.44 1.70 -10.82
N SER A 50 8.62 0.70 -11.03
CA SER A 50 8.74 -0.60 -10.37
C SER A 50 8.65 -1.72 -11.39
N TYR A 51 9.58 -2.64 -11.33
CA TYR A 51 9.64 -3.80 -12.24
C TYR A 51 9.18 -5.09 -11.59
N ALA A 52 8.95 -5.06 -10.30
CA ALA A 52 8.40 -6.16 -9.56
C ALA A 52 7.37 -5.63 -8.58
N ALA A 53 6.42 -6.46 -8.26
CA ALA A 53 5.42 -6.11 -7.30
C ALA A 53 6.01 -5.80 -5.95
N ILE A 54 5.21 -5.14 -5.19
CA ILE A 54 5.49 -4.79 -3.83
C ILE A 54 5.74 -6.01 -2.95
N TRP A 55 6.25 -5.74 -1.78
CA TRP A 55 6.59 -6.71 -0.76
C TRP A 55 5.47 -7.71 -0.40
N ALA A 56 4.21 -7.35 -0.54
CA ALA A 56 3.07 -8.21 -0.23
C ALA A 56 2.88 -9.37 -1.20
N SER A 57 3.47 -9.32 -2.39
CA SER A 57 3.23 -10.29 -3.45
C SER A 57 4.42 -11.19 -3.78
N ASP A 58 5.48 -11.11 -3.01
CA ASP A 58 6.67 -11.95 -3.17
C ASP A 58 7.16 -12.09 -4.63
N ALA A 59 7.12 -10.99 -5.36
CA ALA A 59 7.81 -10.82 -6.63
C ALA A 59 7.27 -11.60 -7.83
N LEU A 60 6.07 -12.10 -7.80
CA LEU A 60 5.47 -12.72 -8.97
C LEU A 60 4.78 -11.74 -9.92
N GLN A 61 4.79 -10.46 -9.58
CA GLN A 61 4.12 -9.44 -10.34
C GLN A 61 5.10 -8.49 -10.97
N TYR A 62 4.74 -8.09 -12.13
CA TYR A 62 5.50 -7.16 -12.94
C TYR A 62 4.61 -5.95 -13.23
N SER A 63 5.01 -4.79 -12.76
CA SER A 63 4.30 -3.56 -13.05
C SER A 63 4.92 -2.78 -14.21
N GLY A 64 6.21 -2.83 -14.42
CA GLY A 64 6.85 -2.39 -15.66
C GLY A 64 6.76 -0.91 -15.98
N GLY A 65 6.66 -0.03 -14.99
CA GLY A 65 6.59 1.40 -15.25
C GLY A 65 6.40 2.24 -14.02
N GLY A 66 5.98 3.48 -14.21
CA GLY A 66 5.74 4.44 -13.14
C GLY A 66 4.54 4.06 -12.29
N VAL A 67 4.77 3.64 -11.06
CA VAL A 67 3.79 3.03 -10.17
C VAL A 67 3.30 4.02 -9.13
N THR A 68 2.02 4.01 -8.82
CA THR A 68 1.44 4.92 -7.83
C THR A 68 2.06 4.69 -6.45
N HIS A 69 2.13 3.47 -5.94
CA HIS A 69 2.62 3.21 -4.58
C HIS A 69 4.10 3.56 -4.40
N SER A 70 4.99 3.22 -5.36
CA SER A 70 6.41 3.57 -5.28
C SER A 70 6.62 5.08 -5.37
N SER A 71 5.86 5.75 -6.23
CA SER A 71 5.91 7.20 -6.35
C SER A 71 5.38 7.89 -5.08
N ALA A 72 4.31 7.38 -4.47
CA ALA A 72 3.77 7.88 -3.21
C ALA A 72 4.79 7.79 -2.07
N TYR A 73 5.45 6.65 -1.91
CA TYR A 73 6.53 6.50 -0.93
C TYR A 73 7.68 7.46 -1.16
N ASN A 74 8.10 7.68 -2.41
CA ASN A 74 9.15 8.62 -2.73
C ASN A 74 8.73 10.07 -2.49
N TYR A 75 7.46 10.42 -2.71
CA TYR A 75 6.90 11.70 -2.29
C TYR A 75 7.06 11.91 -0.79
N ARG A 76 6.52 11.00 0.04
CA ARG A 76 6.63 11.07 1.49
C ARG A 76 8.07 11.11 1.96
N SER A 77 8.93 10.28 1.41
CA SER A 77 10.35 10.22 1.78
C SER A 77 11.06 11.54 1.56
N ASN A 78 10.78 12.23 0.46
CA ASN A 78 11.30 13.56 0.19
C ASN A 78 10.69 14.60 1.13
N LYS A 79 9.38 14.53 1.45
CA LYS A 79 8.78 15.43 2.47
C LYS A 79 9.42 15.24 3.84
N VAL A 80 9.66 14.00 4.27
CA VAL A 80 10.36 13.69 5.52
C VAL A 80 11.79 14.24 5.49
N ALA A 81 12.52 14.02 4.40
CA ALA A 81 13.88 14.54 4.26
C ALA A 81 13.93 16.06 4.35
N ALA A 82 13.00 16.78 3.75
CA ALA A 82 12.90 18.23 3.86
C ALA A 82 12.66 18.71 5.30
N GLN A 83 11.85 17.96 6.06
CA GLN A 83 11.63 18.23 7.49
C GLN A 83 12.88 17.95 8.32
N LEU A 84 13.52 16.80 8.12
CA LEU A 84 14.72 16.40 8.86
C LEU A 84 15.94 17.28 8.51
N ALA A 85 16.01 17.83 7.30
CA ALA A 85 17.05 18.78 6.91
C ALA A 85 17.15 19.96 7.88
N LYS A 86 16.02 20.49 8.35
CA LYS A 86 15.97 21.58 9.32
C LYS A 86 16.62 21.19 10.65
N ILE A 87 16.48 19.95 11.08
CA ILE A 87 17.05 19.43 12.34
C ILE A 87 18.56 19.30 12.25
N VAL A 88 19.07 18.90 11.09
CA VAL A 88 20.51 18.72 10.88
C VAL A 88 21.22 19.99 10.42
N GLY A 89 20.47 21.06 10.13
CA GLY A 89 21.02 22.32 9.61
C GLY A 89 21.40 22.27 8.13
N ALA A 90 20.75 21.39 7.35
CA ALA A 90 20.95 21.29 5.92
C ALA A 90 19.85 22.01 5.13
N ASP A 91 20.13 22.31 3.85
CA ASP A 91 19.12 22.84 2.94
C ASP A 91 18.18 21.72 2.48
N GLY A 92 16.89 21.87 2.79
CA GLY A 92 15.83 20.92 2.42
C GLY A 92 15.14 21.23 1.09
N SER A 93 15.50 22.34 0.41
CA SER A 93 14.79 22.84 -0.77
C SER A 93 14.75 21.85 -1.94
N LYS A 94 15.82 21.09 -2.16
CA LYS A 94 15.86 20.06 -3.21
C LYS A 94 14.85 18.95 -2.98
N TYR A 95 14.59 18.57 -1.74
CA TYR A 95 13.64 17.53 -1.36
C TYR A 95 12.19 18.03 -1.48
N GLU A 96 11.93 19.29 -1.09
CA GLU A 96 10.60 19.90 -1.33
C GLU A 96 10.30 20.02 -2.82
N ALA A 97 11.29 20.40 -3.62
CA ALA A 97 11.13 20.47 -5.08
C ALA A 97 10.85 19.09 -5.68
N GLU A 98 11.56 18.05 -5.24
CA GLU A 98 11.33 16.68 -5.71
C GLU A 98 9.96 16.17 -5.28
N ALA A 99 9.56 16.35 -4.03
CA ALA A 99 8.23 15.99 -3.56
C ALA A 99 7.12 16.67 -4.38
N THR A 100 7.28 17.96 -4.67
CA THR A 100 6.33 18.71 -5.51
C THR A 100 6.27 18.14 -6.94
N LYS A 101 7.41 17.79 -7.52
CA LYS A 101 7.49 17.16 -8.84
C LYS A 101 6.72 15.85 -8.87
N ILE A 102 6.96 14.96 -7.89
CA ILE A 102 6.31 13.66 -7.77
C ILE A 102 4.80 13.82 -7.60
N LEU A 103 4.35 14.68 -6.70
CA LEU A 103 2.92 14.95 -6.48
C LEU A 103 2.22 15.40 -7.76
N ASN A 104 2.84 16.32 -8.49
CA ASN A 104 2.31 16.78 -9.77
C ASN A 104 2.26 15.66 -10.81
N ALA A 105 3.31 14.85 -10.90
CA ALA A 105 3.37 13.73 -11.84
C ALA A 105 2.27 12.70 -11.57
N ILE A 106 2.09 12.29 -10.31
CA ILE A 106 1.03 11.35 -9.92
C ILE A 106 -0.36 11.91 -10.27
N ASN A 107 -0.64 13.16 -9.89
CA ASN A 107 -1.95 13.77 -10.14
C ASN A 107 -2.23 14.02 -11.62
N GLN A 108 -1.21 14.25 -12.44
CA GLN A 108 -1.37 14.48 -13.88
C GLN A 108 -1.43 13.18 -14.69
N GLN A 109 -0.70 12.16 -14.28
CA GLN A 109 -0.48 10.96 -15.08
C GLN A 109 -1.21 9.72 -14.56
N LEU A 110 -1.45 9.62 -13.25
CA LEU A 110 -2.03 8.42 -12.64
C LEU A 110 -3.43 8.65 -12.05
N TRP A 111 -3.79 9.88 -11.69
CA TRP A 111 -5.14 10.18 -11.23
C TRP A 111 -6.16 10.16 -12.37
N MET A 112 -7.08 9.21 -12.36
CA MET A 112 -8.13 9.06 -13.37
C MET A 112 -9.39 9.82 -12.96
N ARG A 113 -9.46 11.10 -13.29
CA ARG A 113 -10.56 12.00 -12.88
C ARG A 113 -11.95 11.47 -13.25
N HIS A 114 -12.08 10.79 -14.39
CA HIS A 114 -13.35 10.25 -14.87
C HIS A 114 -13.77 8.97 -14.15
N LYS A 115 -12.85 8.34 -13.43
CA LYS A 115 -13.08 7.11 -12.65
C LYS A 115 -13.12 7.36 -11.14
N GLY A 116 -12.34 8.32 -10.65
CA GLY A 116 -12.26 8.66 -9.25
C GLY A 116 -11.29 7.81 -8.43
N TRP A 117 -10.26 7.24 -9.07
CA TRP A 117 -9.17 6.56 -8.37
C TRP A 117 -7.87 6.62 -9.14
N TYR A 118 -6.77 6.27 -8.49
CA TYR A 118 -5.44 6.22 -9.11
C TYR A 118 -5.27 4.95 -9.91
N ALA A 119 -4.66 5.06 -11.10
CA ALA A 119 -4.19 3.91 -11.85
C ALA A 119 -3.12 3.14 -11.05
N GLU A 120 -3.03 1.86 -11.26
CA GLU A 120 -1.97 1.04 -10.65
C GLU A 120 -0.59 1.53 -11.08
N TYR A 121 -0.40 1.61 -12.39
CA TYR A 121 0.82 2.12 -13.01
C TYR A 121 0.58 2.58 -14.45
N LYS A 122 1.59 3.26 -14.99
CA LYS A 122 1.70 3.63 -16.39
C LYS A 122 2.92 2.95 -16.98
N ASP A 123 2.77 2.28 -18.12
CA ASP A 123 3.88 1.58 -18.78
C ASP A 123 5.07 2.52 -19.03
N LEU A 124 6.27 2.03 -18.77
CA LEU A 124 7.51 2.75 -19.09
C LEU A 124 7.76 2.80 -20.60
N LEU A 125 7.43 1.71 -21.30
CA LEU A 125 7.73 1.50 -22.71
C LEU A 125 6.45 1.36 -23.55
N GLY A 126 6.64 1.29 -24.86
CA GLY A 126 5.55 1.06 -25.80
C GLY A 126 4.56 2.23 -25.87
N ASN A 127 3.28 1.90 -25.79
CA ASN A 127 2.21 2.89 -25.89
C ASN A 127 1.94 3.66 -24.60
N LYS A 128 2.72 3.43 -23.54
CA LYS A 128 2.57 4.07 -22.22
C LYS A 128 1.14 3.98 -21.68
N LEU A 129 0.55 2.80 -21.74
CA LEU A 129 -0.82 2.57 -21.30
C LEU A 129 -0.95 2.69 -19.77
N LEU A 130 -2.12 3.17 -19.34
CA LEU A 130 -2.50 3.15 -17.93
C LEU A 130 -3.13 1.81 -17.59
N HIS A 131 -2.69 1.23 -16.47
CA HIS A 131 -3.30 0.06 -15.86
C HIS A 131 -4.29 0.52 -14.81
N GLU A 132 -5.55 0.50 -15.18
CA GLU A 132 -6.61 1.24 -14.50
C GLU A 132 -7.19 0.52 -13.26
N SER A 133 -6.97 -0.79 -13.14
CA SER A 133 -7.45 -1.59 -12.00
C SER A 133 -6.45 -1.51 -10.86
N ALA A 134 -6.73 -0.63 -9.92
CA ALA A 134 -5.88 -0.45 -8.75
C ALA A 134 -5.96 -1.65 -7.80
N ALA A 135 -4.85 -1.98 -7.19
CA ALA A 135 -4.79 -2.86 -6.03
C ALA A 135 -5.06 -2.08 -4.73
N LEU A 136 -5.27 -2.77 -3.62
CA LEU A 136 -5.42 -2.12 -2.31
C LEU A 136 -4.22 -1.23 -1.98
N TRP A 137 -3.00 -1.71 -2.27
CA TRP A 137 -1.77 -0.94 -2.01
C TRP A 137 -1.67 0.38 -2.77
N THR A 138 -2.22 0.45 -3.97
CA THR A 138 -2.30 1.70 -4.71
C THR A 138 -3.18 2.73 -4.01
N ILE A 139 -4.32 2.28 -3.49
CA ILE A 139 -5.29 3.15 -2.82
C ILE A 139 -4.78 3.60 -1.44
N TYR A 140 -4.37 2.65 -0.60
CA TYR A 140 -3.97 3.04 0.75
C TYR A 140 -2.68 3.86 0.78
N HIS A 141 -1.71 3.60 -0.12
CA HIS A 141 -0.51 4.43 -0.19
C HIS A 141 -0.80 5.85 -0.70
N ALA A 142 -1.70 6.01 -1.67
CA ALA A 142 -2.08 7.35 -2.11
C ALA A 142 -2.69 8.18 -0.97
N ILE A 143 -3.40 7.55 -0.05
CA ILE A 143 -4.03 8.21 1.11
C ILE A 143 -3.01 8.41 2.24
N ASP A 144 -2.33 7.36 2.67
CA ASP A 144 -1.43 7.37 3.83
C ASP A 144 -0.21 8.27 3.62
N GLU A 145 0.31 8.29 2.39
CA GLU A 145 1.45 9.13 2.04
C GLU A 145 1.07 10.61 1.76
N GLY A 146 -0.23 10.94 1.81
CA GLY A 146 -0.72 12.30 1.63
C GLY A 146 -0.70 12.81 0.18
N ILE A 147 -0.79 11.90 -0.79
CA ILE A 147 -0.95 12.23 -2.21
C ILE A 147 -2.38 12.66 -2.50
N ALA A 148 -3.34 11.86 -2.01
CA ALA A 148 -4.75 12.10 -2.23
C ALA A 148 -5.25 13.28 -1.38
N ASP A 149 -5.92 14.23 -2.01
CA ASP A 149 -6.72 15.19 -1.27
C ASP A 149 -7.96 14.50 -0.65
N PRO A 150 -8.70 15.17 0.26
CA PRO A 150 -9.85 14.53 0.93
C PRO A 150 -10.93 14.01 -0.03
N PHE A 151 -11.12 14.66 -1.17
CA PHE A 151 -12.11 14.22 -2.15
C PHE A 151 -11.59 13.02 -2.97
N GLN A 152 -10.33 13.07 -3.36
CA GLN A 152 -9.65 11.95 -4.02
C GLN A 152 -9.61 10.72 -3.10
N ALA A 153 -9.33 10.91 -1.82
CA ALA A 153 -9.35 9.83 -0.83
C ALA A 153 -10.74 9.19 -0.74
N TYR A 154 -11.78 10.01 -0.58
CA TYR A 154 -13.16 9.53 -0.57
C TYR A 154 -13.50 8.72 -1.83
N GLN A 155 -13.22 9.26 -3.01
CA GLN A 155 -13.52 8.57 -4.28
C GLN A 155 -12.74 7.26 -4.42
N SER A 156 -11.46 7.25 -4.04
CA SER A 156 -10.62 6.05 -4.07
C SER A 156 -11.12 4.97 -3.11
N LEU A 157 -11.62 5.34 -1.94
CA LEU A 157 -12.25 4.39 -1.01
C LEU A 157 -13.58 3.85 -1.55
N GLN A 158 -14.33 4.66 -2.30
CA GLN A 158 -15.53 4.14 -3.00
C GLN A 158 -15.15 3.11 -4.08
N TYR A 159 -13.97 3.23 -4.72
CA TYR A 159 -13.48 2.18 -5.60
C TYR A 159 -13.26 0.87 -4.82
N VAL A 160 -12.64 0.92 -3.65
CA VAL A 160 -12.46 -0.28 -2.82
C VAL A 160 -13.82 -0.90 -2.49
N ASN A 161 -14.79 -0.09 -2.06
CA ASN A 161 -16.12 -0.58 -1.69
C ASN A 161 -16.89 -1.23 -2.86
N ASN A 162 -16.68 -0.73 -4.09
CA ASN A 162 -17.51 -1.13 -5.22
C ASN A 162 -16.84 -2.15 -6.15
N PHE A 163 -15.52 -2.23 -6.19
CA PHE A 163 -14.80 -2.99 -7.21
C PHE A 163 -13.83 -4.03 -6.66
N ILE A 164 -13.41 -3.91 -5.41
CA ILE A 164 -12.57 -4.94 -4.77
C ILE A 164 -13.49 -6.01 -4.16
N PRO A 165 -13.23 -7.31 -4.40
CA PRO A 165 -14.05 -8.37 -3.85
C PRO A 165 -14.09 -8.37 -2.31
N HIS A 166 -15.32 -8.40 -1.77
CA HIS A 166 -15.60 -8.53 -0.35
C HIS A 166 -15.94 -9.98 -0.04
N ILE A 167 -15.18 -10.60 0.84
CA ILE A 167 -15.24 -12.02 1.12
C ILE A 167 -15.80 -12.22 2.53
N PRO A 168 -17.02 -12.72 2.69
CA PRO A 168 -17.64 -12.90 4.01
C PRO A 168 -16.81 -13.82 4.91
N ILE A 169 -16.66 -13.46 6.17
CA ILE A 169 -16.08 -14.32 7.19
C ILE A 169 -17.17 -15.21 7.75
N LEU A 170 -17.05 -16.51 7.49
CA LEU A 170 -18.02 -17.48 7.94
C LEU A 170 -17.35 -18.48 8.89
N ALA A 171 -17.92 -18.64 10.08
CA ALA A 171 -17.47 -19.62 11.05
C ALA A 171 -18.62 -20.10 11.93
N LYS A 172 -18.52 -21.35 12.39
CA LYS A 172 -19.53 -21.91 13.31
C LYS A 172 -19.54 -21.10 14.62
N GLY A 173 -20.70 -20.58 14.95
CA GLY A 173 -20.89 -19.79 16.18
C GLY A 173 -20.61 -18.29 16.03
N LEU A 174 -20.08 -17.85 14.92
CA LEU A 174 -19.96 -16.43 14.61
C LEU A 174 -21.35 -15.85 14.29
N LYS A 175 -21.79 -14.92 15.15
CA LYS A 175 -23.13 -14.30 15.01
C LYS A 175 -23.10 -13.04 14.14
N ASP A 176 -21.96 -12.39 14.03
CA ASP A 176 -21.81 -11.15 13.28
C ASP A 176 -21.59 -11.47 11.80
N SER A 177 -22.64 -11.38 11.01
CA SER A 177 -22.62 -11.65 9.57
C SER A 177 -22.14 -10.43 8.75
N SER A 178 -21.81 -9.32 9.39
CA SER A 178 -21.33 -8.11 8.72
C SER A 178 -19.82 -8.12 8.48
N LEU A 179 -19.11 -9.11 9.03
CA LEU A 179 -17.66 -9.20 8.91
C LEU A 179 -17.23 -9.80 7.58
N TYR A 180 -16.26 -9.19 6.96
CA TYR A 180 -15.66 -9.66 5.70
C TYR A 180 -14.20 -9.25 5.60
N THR A 181 -13.45 -9.95 4.75
CA THR A 181 -12.12 -9.54 4.30
C THR A 181 -12.21 -8.95 2.91
N LEU A 182 -11.13 -8.28 2.48
CA LEU A 182 -10.99 -7.79 1.11
C LEU A 182 -9.97 -8.63 0.36
N SER A 183 -10.23 -8.85 -0.92
CA SER A 183 -9.18 -9.29 -1.81
C SER A 183 -8.16 -8.17 -2.03
N THR A 184 -6.91 -8.52 -2.26
CA THR A 184 -5.85 -7.54 -2.56
C THR A 184 -6.07 -6.81 -3.88
N THR A 185 -6.70 -7.48 -4.82
CA THR A 185 -7.02 -6.97 -6.17
C THR A 185 -8.30 -7.60 -6.68
N ASN A 186 -8.79 -7.08 -7.81
CA ASN A 186 -9.83 -7.73 -8.63
C ASN A 186 -9.25 -8.36 -9.92
N TRP A 187 -7.95 -8.62 -9.96
CA TRP A 187 -7.28 -9.13 -11.17
C TRP A 187 -7.49 -10.63 -11.35
N GLN A 188 -7.35 -11.07 -12.59
CA GLN A 188 -7.49 -12.48 -12.98
C GLN A 188 -6.26 -12.95 -13.77
N PRO A 189 -5.84 -14.21 -13.60
CA PRO A 189 -6.26 -15.16 -12.56
C PRO A 189 -5.69 -14.76 -11.18
N TYR A 190 -6.23 -15.36 -10.11
CA TYR A 190 -5.62 -15.22 -8.80
C TYR A 190 -4.28 -15.97 -8.74
N THR A 191 -3.36 -15.42 -7.97
CA THR A 191 -2.10 -16.09 -7.65
C THR A 191 -1.53 -15.53 -6.37
N TRP A 192 -1.01 -16.39 -5.51
CA TRP A 192 -0.37 -16.04 -4.23
C TRP A 192 -1.10 -14.88 -3.50
N SER A 193 -0.64 -13.64 -3.66
CA SER A 193 -1.22 -12.45 -3.06
C SER A 193 -2.03 -11.56 -4.01
N LEU A 194 -2.26 -12.02 -5.25
CA LEU A 194 -3.12 -11.33 -6.22
C LEU A 194 -4.50 -11.93 -6.24
N ASN A 195 -5.52 -11.08 -6.17
CA ASN A 195 -6.90 -11.49 -6.07
C ASN A 195 -7.08 -12.51 -4.93
N ASN A 196 -6.47 -12.21 -3.81
CA ASN A 196 -6.37 -13.08 -2.64
C ASN A 196 -6.42 -12.24 -1.36
N VAL A 197 -6.49 -12.87 -0.20
CA VAL A 197 -6.50 -12.18 1.08
C VAL A 197 -5.09 -12.12 1.67
N ALA A 198 -4.66 -10.90 1.98
CA ALA A 198 -3.44 -10.66 2.73
C ALA A 198 -3.75 -9.70 3.90
N LEU A 199 -3.58 -10.15 5.12
CA LEU A 199 -3.98 -9.40 6.31
C LEU A 199 -3.27 -8.05 6.47
N PRO A 200 -1.97 -7.91 6.18
CA PRO A 200 -1.32 -6.59 6.21
C PRO A 200 -1.99 -5.58 5.29
N GLU A 201 -2.37 -6.01 4.09
CA GLU A 201 -3.07 -5.17 3.12
C GLU A 201 -4.45 -4.75 3.65
N LEU A 202 -5.16 -5.66 4.29
CA LEU A 202 -6.46 -5.38 4.89
C LEU A 202 -6.34 -4.38 6.04
N LEU A 203 -5.33 -4.53 6.91
CA LEU A 203 -5.08 -3.62 8.02
C LEU A 203 -4.69 -2.22 7.55
N HIS A 204 -3.85 -2.13 6.52
CA HIS A 204 -3.48 -0.84 5.96
C HIS A 204 -4.67 -0.17 5.24
N THR A 205 -5.52 -0.96 4.59
CA THR A 205 -6.77 -0.47 4.01
C THR A 205 -7.73 0.04 5.10
N ALA A 206 -7.83 -0.65 6.23
CA ALA A 206 -8.60 -0.16 7.38
C ALA A 206 -8.08 1.20 7.89
N LEU A 207 -6.75 1.39 7.94
CA LEU A 207 -6.15 2.68 8.26
C LEU A 207 -6.51 3.74 7.21
N ALA A 208 -6.49 3.41 5.94
CA ALA A 208 -6.87 4.34 4.86
C ALA A 208 -8.34 4.78 4.98
N PHE A 209 -9.26 3.88 5.31
CA PHE A 209 -10.66 4.23 5.61
C PHE A 209 -10.77 5.18 6.81
N TRP A 210 -9.98 4.92 7.85
CA TRP A 210 -9.94 5.81 9.01
C TRP A 210 -9.44 7.22 8.66
N GLN A 211 -8.37 7.31 7.89
CA GLN A 211 -7.80 8.56 7.41
C GLN A 211 -8.75 9.29 6.45
N GLY A 212 -9.46 8.56 5.61
CA GLY A 212 -10.47 9.09 4.69
C GLY A 212 -11.80 9.45 5.35
N GLY A 213 -11.94 9.22 6.68
CA GLY A 213 -13.11 9.65 7.47
C GLY A 213 -14.22 8.62 7.61
N ASP A 214 -14.14 7.46 6.97
CA ASP A 214 -15.10 6.35 7.13
C ASP A 214 -14.69 5.43 8.29
N LYS A 215 -15.02 5.89 9.49
CA LYS A 215 -14.65 5.21 10.75
C LYS A 215 -15.38 3.88 10.95
N GLU A 216 -16.59 3.76 10.43
CA GLU A 216 -17.38 2.54 10.55
C GLU A 216 -16.79 1.41 9.72
N GLU A 217 -16.44 1.72 8.50
CA GLU A 217 -15.77 0.77 7.61
C GLU A 217 -14.37 0.40 8.10
N ALA A 218 -13.60 1.39 8.54
CA ALA A 218 -12.29 1.18 9.16
C ALA A 218 -12.37 0.21 10.35
N TYR A 219 -13.33 0.41 11.25
CA TYR A 219 -13.55 -0.46 12.40
C TYR A 219 -13.99 -1.87 12.00
N ARG A 220 -14.86 -1.98 10.99
CA ARG A 220 -15.32 -3.27 10.46
C ARG A 220 -14.15 -4.09 9.92
N LEU A 221 -13.33 -3.50 9.07
CA LEU A 221 -12.17 -4.17 8.48
C LEU A 221 -11.12 -4.54 9.54
N TRP A 222 -10.84 -3.64 10.47
CA TRP A 222 -9.95 -3.93 11.60
C TRP A 222 -10.45 -5.10 12.45
N LYS A 223 -11.73 -5.09 12.83
CA LYS A 223 -12.37 -6.17 13.58
C LYS A 223 -12.34 -7.49 12.79
N SER A 224 -12.62 -7.42 11.50
CA SER A 224 -12.56 -8.57 10.59
C SER A 224 -11.18 -9.19 10.56
N SER A 225 -10.12 -8.36 10.46
CA SER A 225 -8.73 -8.83 10.50
C SER A 225 -8.40 -9.56 11.79
N LEU A 226 -8.83 -9.01 12.93
CA LEU A 226 -8.63 -9.67 14.23
C LEU A 226 -9.37 -11.00 14.32
N MET A 227 -10.62 -11.04 13.87
CA MET A 227 -11.41 -12.27 13.88
C MET A 227 -10.79 -13.33 12.99
N GLU A 228 -10.40 -12.97 11.79
CA GLU A 228 -9.79 -13.90 10.83
C GLU A 228 -8.44 -14.44 11.32
N SER A 229 -7.56 -13.56 11.78
CA SER A 229 -6.19 -13.94 12.12
C SER A 229 -6.04 -14.57 13.52
N MET A 230 -6.75 -14.05 14.52
CA MET A 230 -6.52 -14.39 15.91
C MET A 230 -7.51 -15.40 16.46
N TYR A 231 -8.75 -15.36 16.00
CA TYR A 231 -9.81 -16.19 16.56
C TYR A 231 -10.19 -17.37 15.67
N LEU A 232 -10.19 -17.17 14.33
CA LEU A 232 -10.56 -18.21 13.38
C LEU A 232 -9.36 -18.86 12.72
N GLY A 233 -8.20 -18.25 12.80
CA GLY A 233 -6.96 -18.83 12.32
C GLY A 233 -6.47 -19.98 13.19
N ALA A 234 -5.75 -20.91 12.60
CA ALA A 234 -5.19 -22.06 13.30
C ALA A 234 -4.07 -21.70 14.28
N SER A 235 -3.47 -20.55 14.12
CA SER A 235 -2.37 -20.08 14.94
C SER A 235 -2.68 -18.66 15.41
N PRO A 236 -3.19 -18.47 16.61
CA PRO A 236 -3.43 -17.14 17.16
C PRO A 236 -2.18 -16.28 17.11
N GLY A 237 -2.33 -15.06 16.65
CA GLY A 237 -1.20 -14.14 16.48
C GLY A 237 -0.41 -14.30 15.17
N ASN A 238 -0.82 -15.18 14.28
CA ASN A 238 -0.24 -15.26 12.94
C ASN A 238 -0.74 -14.08 12.10
N ILE A 239 0.11 -13.09 11.93
CA ILE A 239 -0.21 -11.83 11.24
C ILE A 239 -0.04 -11.89 9.72
N GLN A 240 0.52 -12.98 9.19
CA GLN A 240 0.75 -13.17 7.76
C GLN A 240 -0.15 -14.25 7.19
N GLN A 241 -1.40 -14.20 7.58
CA GLN A 241 -2.36 -15.15 7.05
C GLN A 241 -2.73 -14.79 5.62
N LEU A 242 -2.53 -15.73 4.72
CA LEU A 242 -3.09 -15.70 3.37
C LEU A 242 -4.23 -16.70 3.29
N SER A 243 -5.33 -16.26 2.72
CA SER A 243 -6.47 -17.13 2.42
C SER A 243 -6.75 -17.03 0.93
N PHE A 244 -6.83 -18.15 0.26
CA PHE A 244 -7.03 -18.19 -1.19
C PHE A 244 -8.50 -18.00 -1.53
N TYR A 245 -8.75 -17.11 -2.46
CA TYR A 245 -10.07 -16.83 -2.98
C TYR A 245 -10.20 -17.35 -4.41
N ASP A 246 -11.16 -18.23 -4.65
CA ASP A 246 -11.52 -18.63 -6.00
C ASP A 246 -12.53 -17.63 -6.56
N ALA A 247 -12.06 -16.73 -7.40
CA ALA A 247 -12.89 -15.72 -8.02
C ALA A 247 -13.96 -16.32 -8.97
N ILE A 248 -13.74 -17.52 -9.50
CA ILE A 248 -14.70 -18.21 -10.38
C ILE A 248 -15.86 -18.75 -9.57
N ARG A 249 -15.57 -19.33 -8.40
CA ARG A 249 -16.56 -19.91 -7.51
C ARG A 249 -17.12 -18.91 -6.50
N GLY A 250 -16.43 -17.79 -6.29
CA GLY A 250 -16.78 -16.83 -5.26
C GLY A 250 -16.54 -17.37 -3.84
N GLU A 251 -15.61 -18.31 -3.70
CA GLU A 251 -15.35 -19.00 -2.44
C GLU A 251 -13.97 -18.74 -1.92
N LEU A 252 -13.85 -18.67 -0.59
CA LEU A 252 -12.58 -18.56 0.10
C LEU A 252 -12.08 -19.96 0.47
N TYR A 253 -10.92 -20.34 -0.08
CA TYR A 253 -10.28 -21.61 0.26
C TYR A 253 -9.47 -21.46 1.53
N ARG A 254 -10.05 -21.83 2.63
CA ARG A 254 -9.35 -21.85 3.92
C ARG A 254 -8.58 -23.13 4.17
N ASP A 255 -8.93 -24.20 3.44
CA ASP A 255 -8.30 -25.51 3.58
C ASP A 255 -6.95 -25.59 2.89
N PHE A 256 -6.63 -24.61 2.11
CA PHE A 256 -5.36 -24.58 1.42
C PHE A 256 -4.27 -24.15 2.39
N ALA A 257 -3.64 -25.11 3.01
CA ALA A 257 -2.47 -24.85 3.82
C ALA A 257 -1.36 -24.26 2.94
N ASP A 258 -0.95 -23.06 3.22
CA ASP A 258 0.24 -22.52 2.61
C ASP A 258 1.42 -23.42 2.95
N PRO A 259 2.14 -23.95 1.94
CA PRO A 259 3.27 -24.84 2.17
C PRO A 259 4.39 -24.23 2.99
N ILE A 260 4.46 -22.91 3.07
CA ILE A 260 5.42 -22.20 3.91
C ILE A 260 4.83 -21.80 5.27
N GLY A 261 3.64 -22.24 5.58
CA GLY A 261 3.02 -22.05 6.89
C GLY A 261 2.50 -20.65 7.17
N MET A 262 2.39 -19.81 6.15
CA MET A 262 1.88 -18.45 6.31
C MET A 262 0.37 -18.38 6.20
N ALA A 263 -0.24 -19.30 5.52
CA ALA A 263 -1.67 -19.31 5.35
C ALA A 263 -2.40 -19.49 6.66
N GLY A 264 -3.55 -18.94 6.69
CA GLY A 264 -4.52 -19.26 7.72
C GLY A 264 -4.85 -20.71 7.71
N ARG A 265 -5.27 -21.16 8.82
CA ARG A 265 -5.68 -22.55 8.94
C ARG A 265 -7.13 -22.58 8.93
N THR A 266 -7.49 -23.51 8.32
CA THR A 266 -8.78 -23.99 8.49
C THR A 266 -9.01 -24.76 9.69
N LEU A 267 -10.08 -24.79 10.10
CA LEU A 267 -10.52 -25.67 11.17
C LEU A 267 -11.88 -26.27 11.08
#